data_147b20efbf517f2da36b46e22c1eee50
#
_entry.id   147b20efbf517f2da36b46e22c1eee50
#
_cell.length_a   1.000
_cell.length_b   1.000
_cell.length_c   1.000
_cell.angle_alpha   90.00
_cell.angle_beta   90.00
_cell.angle_gamma   90.00
#
_symmetry.space_group_name_H-M   'P 1'
#
loop_
_entity.id
_entity.type
_entity.pdbx_description
1 polymer ?
#
loop_
_entity_poly.entity_id
_entity_poly.type
_entity_poly.pdbx_seq_one_letter_code
_entity_poly.pdbx_strand_id
1 'polypeptide(L)'
;MTEKGRNMKYDYLIVGAGLFGAVFAHEAHKKGKKCLVIDKREHLAGNIYTEKIDDIDVHKYGAHIFHTSDKKIWQYVNQFAEFNNYINSPVAIY
;
A
#
# COMPACT_ATOMS: atom_id res chain seq x y z
N MET A 1 -21.21 -8.77 -10.52
CA MET A 1 -20.22 -8.50 -11.58
C MET A 1 -20.93 -7.92 -12.80
N THR A 2 -20.41 -6.86 -13.37
CA THR A 2 -21.00 -6.24 -14.55
C THR A 2 -20.68 -7.04 -15.81
N GLU A 3 -21.45 -6.81 -16.88
CA GLU A 3 -21.19 -7.42 -18.19
C GLU A 3 -19.76 -7.17 -18.65
N LYS A 4 -19.28 -5.94 -18.49
CA LYS A 4 -17.91 -5.57 -18.82
C LYS A 4 -16.87 -6.38 -18.05
N GLY A 5 -17.11 -6.65 -16.75
CA GLY A 5 -16.20 -7.45 -15.93
C GLY A 5 -16.12 -8.90 -16.40
N ARG A 6 -17.23 -9.49 -16.84
CA ARG A 6 -17.26 -10.88 -17.33
C ARG A 6 -16.46 -11.06 -18.62
N ASN A 7 -16.35 -10.03 -19.46
CA ASN A 7 -15.65 -10.10 -20.72
C ASN A 7 -14.18 -9.73 -20.62
N MET A 8 -13.71 -9.33 -19.43
CA MET A 8 -12.31 -8.98 -19.21
C MET A 8 -11.51 -10.20 -18.78
N LYS A 9 -10.34 -10.34 -19.37
CA LYS A 9 -9.37 -11.36 -18.97
C LYS A 9 -8.28 -10.70 -18.15
N TYR A 10 -7.91 -11.36 -17.05
CA TYR A 10 -6.84 -10.89 -16.16
C TYR A 10 -5.67 -11.87 -16.17
N ASP A 11 -4.47 -11.34 -16.13
CA ASP A 11 -3.26 -12.14 -16.02
C ASP A 11 -3.02 -12.59 -14.57
N TYR A 12 -3.39 -11.74 -13.61
CA TYR A 12 -3.18 -12.01 -12.18
C TYR A 12 -4.41 -11.64 -11.35
N LEU A 13 -4.70 -12.50 -10.40
CA LEU A 13 -5.64 -12.21 -9.31
C LEU A 13 -4.81 -11.95 -8.06
N ILE A 14 -4.91 -10.73 -7.51
CA ILE A 14 -4.16 -10.34 -6.32
C ILE A 14 -5.14 -10.26 -5.16
N VAL A 15 -4.92 -11.08 -4.16
CA VAL A 15 -5.73 -11.10 -2.95
C VAL A 15 -5.03 -10.29 -1.88
N GLY A 16 -5.62 -9.17 -1.52
CA GLY A 16 -5.05 -8.24 -0.57
C GLY A 16 -4.51 -6.97 -1.25
N ALA A 17 -5.08 -5.82 -0.86
CA ALA A 17 -4.70 -4.50 -1.40
C ALA A 17 -3.76 -3.76 -0.45
N GLY A 18 -2.90 -4.48 0.25
CA GLY A 18 -1.83 -3.91 1.06
C GLY A 18 -0.63 -3.51 0.20
N LEU A 19 0.47 -3.16 0.85
CA LEU A 19 1.66 -2.67 0.15
C LEU A 19 2.22 -3.69 -0.84
N PHE A 20 2.30 -4.96 -0.44
CA PHE A 20 2.83 -6.02 -1.31
C PHE A 20 2.00 -6.18 -2.58
N GLY A 21 0.68 -6.30 -2.42
CA GLY A 21 -0.22 -6.46 -3.57
C GLY A 21 -0.20 -5.24 -4.48
N ALA A 22 -0.14 -4.04 -3.90
CA ALA A 22 -0.08 -2.80 -4.67
C ALA A 22 1.21 -2.69 -5.50
N VAL A 23 2.34 -3.02 -4.92
CA VAL A 23 3.63 -3.01 -5.64
C VAL A 23 3.64 -4.05 -6.76
N PHE A 24 3.13 -5.25 -6.47
CA PHE A 24 3.04 -6.29 -7.49
C PHE A 24 2.16 -5.84 -8.66
N ALA A 25 0.98 -5.28 -8.37
CA ALA A 25 0.06 -4.80 -9.41
C ALA A 25 0.70 -3.69 -10.24
N HIS A 26 1.38 -2.76 -9.58
CA HIS A 26 2.06 -1.65 -10.26
C HIS A 26 3.12 -2.15 -11.23
N GLU A 27 3.99 -3.07 -10.77
CA GLU A 27 5.06 -3.61 -11.61
C GLU A 27 4.53 -4.48 -12.74
N ALA A 28 3.47 -5.24 -12.49
CA ALA A 28 2.81 -6.04 -13.53
C ALA A 28 2.18 -5.14 -14.59
N HIS A 29 1.54 -4.05 -14.17
CA HIS A 29 0.92 -3.09 -15.09
C HIS A 29 1.96 -2.43 -16.00
N LYS A 30 3.14 -2.11 -15.48
CA LYS A 30 4.25 -1.57 -16.28
C LYS A 30 4.69 -2.53 -17.38
N LYS A 31 4.48 -3.82 -17.18
CA LYS A 31 4.79 -4.86 -18.16
C LYS A 31 3.59 -5.22 -19.05
N GLY A 32 2.55 -4.43 -19.04
CA GLY A 32 1.36 -4.63 -19.86
C GLY A 32 0.43 -5.73 -19.37
N LYS A 33 0.58 -6.19 -18.13
CA LYS A 33 -0.27 -7.22 -17.56
C LYS A 33 -1.50 -6.60 -16.91
N LYS A 34 -2.62 -7.36 -16.91
CA LYS A 34 -3.86 -6.94 -16.29
C LYS A 34 -4.04 -7.64 -14.96
N CYS A 35 -4.30 -6.88 -13.91
CA CYS A 35 -4.47 -7.39 -12.56
C CYS A 35 -5.87 -7.07 -12.06
N LEU A 36 -6.46 -8.04 -11.36
CA LEU A 36 -7.65 -7.83 -10.54
C LEU A 36 -7.21 -7.91 -9.08
N VAL A 37 -7.42 -6.83 -8.34
CA VAL A 37 -7.07 -6.77 -6.91
C VAL A 37 -8.35 -6.83 -6.10
N ILE A 38 -8.42 -7.76 -5.14
CA ILE A 38 -9.54 -7.89 -4.24
C ILE A 38 -9.08 -7.80 -2.80
N ASP A 39 -9.92 -7.26 -1.93
CA ASP A 39 -9.63 -7.16 -0.50
C ASP A 39 -10.92 -7.31 0.29
N LYS A 40 -10.81 -7.91 1.47
CA LYS A 40 -11.94 -8.05 2.39
C LYS A 40 -12.22 -6.78 3.19
N ARG A 41 -11.26 -5.86 3.27
CA ARG A 41 -11.42 -4.58 3.97
C ARG A 41 -12.06 -3.56 3.06
N GLU A 42 -12.73 -2.58 3.67
CA GLU A 42 -13.43 -1.52 2.94
C GLU A 42 -12.50 -0.44 2.40
N HIS A 43 -11.22 -0.50 2.74
CA HIS A 43 -10.21 0.46 2.30
C HIS A 43 -9.00 -0.23 1.67
N LEU A 44 -8.22 0.52 0.93
CA LEU A 44 -6.93 0.09 0.39
C LEU A 44 -5.83 0.24 1.44
N ALA A 45 -4.61 -0.10 1.08
CA ALA A 45 -3.36 0.04 1.83
C ALA A 45 -3.12 -0.98 2.94
N GLY A 46 -4.09 -1.84 3.27
CA GLY A 46 -3.87 -2.91 4.25
C GLY A 46 -3.43 -2.40 5.62
N ASN A 47 -2.37 -2.97 6.15
CA ASN A 47 -1.89 -2.63 7.50
C ASN A 47 -1.22 -1.26 7.58
N ILE A 48 -0.86 -0.64 6.46
CA ILE A 48 -0.28 0.71 6.47
C ILE A 48 -1.33 1.80 6.30
N TYR A 49 -2.61 1.43 6.39
CA TYR A 49 -3.69 2.38 6.28
C TYR A 49 -3.72 3.35 7.45
N THR A 50 -3.83 4.64 7.13
CA THR A 50 -3.93 5.73 8.10
C THR A 50 -5.28 6.42 7.93
N GLU A 51 -6.00 6.61 9.03
CA GLU A 51 -7.25 7.36 9.07
C GLU A 51 -7.01 8.72 9.66
N LYS A 52 -7.74 9.71 9.14
CA LYS A 52 -7.77 11.03 9.77
C LYS A 52 -9.00 11.15 10.65
N ILE A 53 -8.79 11.29 11.96
CA ILE A 53 -9.85 11.44 12.95
C ILE A 53 -9.57 12.71 13.74
N ASP A 54 -10.50 13.67 13.72
CA ASP A 54 -10.35 14.97 14.39
C ASP A 54 -9.02 15.66 14.04
N ASP A 55 -8.66 15.67 12.77
CA ASP A 55 -7.40 16.21 12.23
C ASP A 55 -6.14 15.50 12.74
N ILE A 56 -6.29 14.33 13.33
CA ILE A 56 -5.16 13.50 13.77
C ILE A 56 -5.00 12.31 12.85
N ASP A 57 -3.78 12.07 12.40
CA ASP A 57 -3.46 10.90 11.59
C ASP A 57 -3.31 9.68 12.50
N VAL A 58 -4.22 8.72 12.34
CA VAL A 58 -4.26 7.52 13.17
C VAL A 58 -3.80 6.31 12.36
N HIS A 59 -2.75 5.64 12.83
CA HIS A 59 -2.30 4.37 12.27
C HIS A 59 -3.21 3.25 12.79
N LYS A 60 -4.21 2.89 12.00
CA LYS A 60 -5.32 2.03 12.45
C LYS A 60 -4.88 0.64 12.90
N TYR A 61 -3.86 0.09 12.28
CA TYR A 61 -3.38 -1.28 12.51
C TYR A 61 -2.01 -1.34 13.16
N GLY A 62 -1.61 -0.27 13.84
CA GLY A 62 -0.31 -0.14 14.47
C GLY A 62 0.60 0.84 13.75
N ALA A 63 1.56 1.38 14.48
CA ALA A 63 2.50 2.34 13.93
C ALA A 63 3.30 1.72 12.77
N HIS A 64 3.43 2.48 11.70
CA HIS A 64 4.21 2.06 10.55
C HIS A 64 5.10 3.22 10.10
N ILE A 65 6.39 2.94 9.99
CA ILE A 65 7.40 3.90 9.58
C ILE A 65 8.24 3.23 8.52
N PHE A 66 8.42 3.91 7.39
CA PHE A 66 9.27 3.37 6.35
C PHE A 66 10.73 3.60 6.71
N HIS A 67 11.52 2.52 6.64
CA HIS A 67 12.95 2.57 6.90
C HIS A 67 13.67 1.64 5.92
N THR A 68 14.72 2.15 5.28
CA THR A 68 15.59 1.34 4.44
C THR A 68 16.97 1.98 4.30
N SER A 69 18.01 1.16 4.18
CA SER A 69 19.35 1.59 3.80
C SER A 69 19.64 1.30 2.33
N ASP A 70 18.72 0.67 1.60
CA ASP A 70 18.87 0.35 0.20
C ASP A 70 18.46 1.53 -0.67
N LYS A 71 19.40 2.06 -1.45
CA LYS A 71 19.16 3.21 -2.32
C LYS A 71 18.12 2.94 -3.41
N LYS A 72 18.07 1.73 -3.94
CA LYS A 72 17.11 1.37 -4.98
C LYS A 72 15.69 1.40 -4.44
N ILE A 73 15.49 0.85 -3.24
CA ILE A 73 14.19 0.86 -2.58
C ILE A 73 13.79 2.30 -2.25
N TRP A 74 14.71 3.08 -1.72
CA TRP A 74 14.45 4.48 -1.39
C TRP A 74 14.03 5.28 -2.63
N GLN A 75 14.74 5.11 -3.74
CA GLN A 75 14.39 5.77 -5.00
C GLN A 75 13.03 5.30 -5.52
N TYR A 76 12.73 4.01 -5.38
CA TYR A 76 11.46 3.45 -5.83
C TYR A 76 10.28 4.07 -5.09
N VAL A 77 10.33 4.11 -3.77
CA VAL A 77 9.19 4.63 -2.97
C VAL A 77 9.03 6.14 -3.12
N ASN A 78 10.08 6.87 -3.38
CA ASN A 78 10.01 8.32 -3.59
C ASN A 78 9.33 8.72 -4.91
N GLN A 79 9.07 7.77 -5.81
CA GLN A 79 8.25 8.03 -7.00
C GLN A 79 6.78 8.23 -6.64
N PHE A 80 6.33 7.72 -5.51
CA PHE A 80 4.92 7.68 -5.14
C PHE A 80 4.56 8.63 -4.01
N ALA A 81 5.51 8.98 -3.17
CA ALA A 81 5.25 9.81 -2.00
C ALA A 81 6.48 10.61 -1.60
N GLU A 82 6.24 11.76 -1.01
CA GLU A 82 7.28 12.55 -0.36
C GLU A 82 7.33 12.13 1.10
N PHE A 83 8.52 11.75 1.56
CA PHE A 83 8.72 11.30 2.95
C PHE A 83 9.25 12.45 3.80
N ASN A 84 8.71 12.57 5.01
CA ASN A 84 9.24 13.52 5.98
C ASN A 84 10.41 12.88 6.76
N ASN A 85 11.13 13.70 7.51
CA ASN A 85 12.27 13.23 8.30
C ASN A 85 11.85 12.86 9.72
N TYR A 86 10.76 12.11 9.85
CA TYR A 86 10.24 11.71 11.15
C TYR A 86 11.24 10.79 11.86
N ILE A 87 11.51 11.11 13.11
CA ILE A 87 12.38 10.29 13.96
C ILE A 87 11.49 9.55 14.94
N ASN A 88 11.58 8.22 14.92
CA ASN A 88 10.82 7.37 15.83
C ASN A 88 11.57 7.26 17.16
N SER A 89 10.99 7.80 18.22
CA SER A 89 11.56 7.76 19.56
C SER A 89 10.50 7.30 20.56
N PRO A 90 10.18 6.00 20.57
CA PRO A 90 9.17 5.49 21.49
C PRO A 90 9.63 5.57 22.94
N VAL A 91 8.66 5.88 23.83
CA VAL A 91 8.90 5.95 25.27
C VAL A 91 8.01 4.92 25.96
N ALA A 92 8.62 4.10 26.82
CA ALA A 92 7.89 3.16 27.66
C ALA A 92 7.72 3.74 29.06
N ILE A 93 6.50 3.63 29.58
CA ILE A 93 6.18 4.05 30.96
C ILE A 93 5.84 2.79 31.74
N TYR A 94 6.56 2.58 32.85
CA TYR A 94 6.38 1.40 33.70
C TYR A 94 5.44 1.70 34.87
#